data_e8eea17de2adbecfe4d425f837fb5294
#
_entry.id   e8eea17de2adbecfe4d425f837fb5294
#
_cell.length_a   1.000
_cell.length_b   1.000
_cell.length_c   1.000
_cell.angle_alpha   90.00
_cell.angle_beta   90.00
_cell.angle_gamma   90.00
#
_symmetry.space_group_name_H-M   'P 1'
#
loop_
_entity.id
_entity.type
_entity.pdbx_description
1 polymer ?
#
loop_
_entity_poly.entity_id
_entity_poly.type
_entity_poly.pdbx_seq_one_letter_code
_entity_poly.pdbx_strand_id
1 'polypeptide(L)'
;AKLRIRSVYLKQIFEVGVPAGIQSTVINISNAMLQSSVNSFGSIAMAGYTASNNIFGFLYVSVNSFTQACMSFTSQNYGVKKLKRMDRVLIDCMILSVVVTLILGSSVYIFGPELLHIYSNQADVIKYGMEIFSYTTVTYFLCGLMDLFPGALRGMGYSTVPMILSIIGTVGVRIIWIYGLFPTHRSLGFLFISYP
;
A
#
# COMPACT_ATOMS: atom_id res chain seq x y z
N ALA A 1 4.23 -38.18 -5.36
CA ALA A 1 5.02 -37.38 -6.29
C ALA A 1 6.34 -36.98 -5.61
N LYS A 2 7.50 -37.28 -6.21
CA LYS A 2 8.81 -36.83 -5.68
C LYS A 2 8.95 -35.34 -5.97
N LEU A 3 9.02 -34.50 -4.95
CA LEU A 3 9.39 -33.09 -5.08
C LEU A 3 10.81 -32.99 -5.69
N ARG A 4 10.92 -32.35 -6.83
CA ARG A 4 12.21 -32.08 -7.48
C ARG A 4 12.30 -30.59 -7.80
N ILE A 5 13.36 -29.95 -7.34
CA ILE A 5 13.69 -28.58 -7.70
C ILE A 5 14.25 -28.59 -9.14
N ARG A 6 13.57 -27.91 -10.06
CA ARG A 6 14.05 -27.72 -11.43
C ARG A 6 14.62 -26.31 -11.57
N SER A 7 15.85 -26.19 -12.04
CA SER A 7 16.58 -24.92 -12.19
C SER A 7 15.82 -23.86 -13.00
N VAL A 8 15.07 -24.29 -14.01
CA VAL A 8 14.27 -23.39 -14.87
C VAL A 8 13.18 -22.66 -14.07
N TYR A 9 12.42 -23.40 -13.26
CA TYR A 9 11.38 -22.78 -12.41
C TYR A 9 11.98 -21.99 -11.27
N LEU A 10 13.10 -22.44 -10.71
CA LEU A 10 13.81 -21.72 -9.67
C LEU A 10 14.28 -20.35 -10.18
N LYS A 11 14.84 -20.28 -11.38
CA LYS A 11 15.25 -19.03 -12.01
C LYS A 11 14.09 -18.06 -12.16
N GLN A 12 12.94 -18.52 -12.67
CA GLN A 12 11.73 -17.70 -12.81
C GLN A 12 11.22 -17.17 -11.46
N ILE A 13 11.25 -18.00 -10.42
CA ILE A 13 10.87 -17.59 -9.05
C ILE A 13 11.81 -16.48 -8.56
N PHE A 14 13.12 -16.61 -8.78
CA PHE A 14 14.09 -15.58 -8.39
C PHE A 14 13.94 -14.29 -9.20
N GLU A 15 13.70 -14.38 -10.50
CA GLU A 15 13.52 -13.21 -11.38
C GLU A 15 12.31 -12.35 -10.98
N VAL A 16 11.28 -12.95 -10.42
CA VAL A 16 10.08 -12.22 -9.93
C VAL A 16 10.19 -11.93 -8.44
N GLY A 17 10.64 -12.88 -7.65
CA GLY A 17 10.63 -12.79 -6.19
C GLY A 17 11.68 -11.84 -5.62
N VAL A 18 12.90 -11.86 -6.16
CA VAL A 18 13.98 -10.99 -5.63
C VAL A 18 13.66 -9.51 -5.82
N PRO A 19 13.28 -9.02 -7.02
CA PRO A 19 12.89 -7.62 -7.17
C PRO A 19 11.69 -7.24 -6.29
N ALA A 20 10.69 -8.11 -6.16
CA ALA A 20 9.54 -7.86 -5.29
C ALA A 20 9.95 -7.79 -3.80
N GLY A 21 10.86 -8.65 -3.36
CA GLY A 21 11.42 -8.63 -2.00
C GLY A 21 12.20 -7.34 -1.71
N ILE A 22 13.06 -6.92 -2.63
CA ILE A 22 13.81 -5.65 -2.54
C ILE A 22 12.84 -4.47 -2.44
N GLN A 23 11.83 -4.42 -3.31
CA GLN A 23 10.80 -3.37 -3.29
C GLN A 23 10.10 -3.30 -1.92
N SER A 24 9.63 -4.43 -1.40
CA SER A 24 8.97 -4.49 -0.09
C SER A 24 9.89 -4.05 1.04
N THR A 25 11.16 -4.44 1.01
CA THR A 25 12.14 -4.06 2.03
C THR A 25 12.37 -2.54 2.03
N VAL A 26 12.55 -1.94 0.85
CA VAL A 26 12.80 -0.48 0.74
C VAL A 26 11.56 0.32 1.16
N ILE A 27 10.36 -0.13 0.79
CA ILE A 27 9.10 0.49 1.24
C ILE A 27 8.96 0.40 2.77
N ASN A 28 9.27 -0.74 3.38
CA ASN A 28 9.21 -0.91 4.84
C ASN A 28 10.22 -0.02 5.57
N ILE A 29 11.43 0.16 5.03
CA ILE A 29 12.41 1.13 5.55
C ILE A 29 11.82 2.55 5.48
N SER A 30 11.22 2.92 4.36
CA SER A 30 10.57 4.22 4.19
C SER A 30 9.41 4.43 5.18
N ASN A 31 8.62 3.40 5.47
CA ASN A 31 7.56 3.45 6.48
C ASN A 31 8.16 3.63 7.89
N ALA A 32 9.28 2.99 8.21
CA ALA A 32 9.98 3.18 9.49
C ALA A 32 10.52 4.61 9.65
N MET A 33 10.99 5.25 8.57
CA MET A 33 11.39 6.67 8.58
C MET A 33 10.19 7.59 8.87
N LEU A 34 9.05 7.34 8.24
CA LEU A 34 7.81 8.07 8.52
C LEU A 34 7.40 7.90 9.98
N GLN A 35 7.40 6.67 10.49
CA GLN A 35 7.09 6.37 11.89
C GLN A 35 8.02 7.10 12.87
N SER A 36 9.31 7.17 12.55
CA SER A 36 10.28 7.94 13.32
C SER A 36 9.94 9.44 13.35
N SER A 37 9.48 9.99 12.22
CA SER A 37 9.02 11.38 12.13
C SER A 37 7.77 11.62 12.97
N VAL A 38 6.80 10.70 12.96
CA VAL A 38 5.59 10.77 13.84
C VAL A 38 5.98 10.71 15.30
N ASN A 39 6.96 9.88 15.67
CA ASN A 39 7.43 9.76 17.04
C ASN A 39 7.97 11.09 17.62
N SER A 40 8.46 12.00 16.77
CA SER A 40 8.90 13.34 17.19
C SER A 40 7.77 14.24 17.70
N PHE A 41 6.50 13.91 17.44
CA PHE A 41 5.32 14.62 17.95
C PHE A 41 4.84 14.12 19.33
N GLY A 42 5.51 13.11 19.89
CA GLY A 42 5.23 12.58 21.21
C GLY A 42 4.38 11.29 21.20
N SER A 43 4.23 10.72 22.40
CA SER A 43 3.60 9.40 22.59
C SER A 43 2.11 9.37 22.21
N ILE A 44 1.38 10.46 22.41
CA ILE A 44 -0.05 10.54 22.09
C ILE A 44 -0.28 10.49 20.58
N ALA A 45 0.51 11.26 19.81
CA ALA A 45 0.45 11.24 18.34
C ALA A 45 0.85 9.86 17.79
N MET A 46 1.86 9.23 18.40
CA MET A 46 2.30 7.89 18.04
C MET A 46 1.23 6.83 18.33
N ALA A 47 0.51 6.96 19.45
CA ALA A 47 -0.61 6.05 19.75
C ALA A 47 -1.74 6.17 18.73
N GLY A 48 -2.12 7.40 18.36
CA GLY A 48 -3.12 7.67 17.30
C GLY A 48 -2.68 7.10 15.94
N TYR A 49 -1.42 7.31 15.56
CA TYR A 49 -0.84 6.76 14.33
C TYR A 49 -0.87 5.23 14.31
N THR A 50 -0.47 4.59 15.42
CA THR A 50 -0.45 3.12 15.50
C THR A 50 -1.86 2.53 15.41
N ALA A 51 -2.84 3.13 16.12
CA ALA A 51 -4.24 2.72 16.04
C ALA A 51 -4.77 2.85 14.61
N SER A 52 -4.52 3.98 13.96
CA SER A 52 -4.92 4.22 12.56
C SER A 52 -4.30 3.22 11.59
N ASN A 53 -3.00 2.93 11.71
CA ASN A 53 -2.31 1.96 10.88
C ASN A 53 -2.86 0.54 11.03
N ASN A 54 -3.23 0.14 12.23
CA ASN A 54 -3.86 -1.16 12.45
C ASN A 54 -5.20 -1.26 11.70
N ILE A 55 -6.01 -0.20 11.73
CA ILE A 55 -7.30 -0.14 11.03
C ILE A 55 -7.08 -0.14 9.50
N PHE A 56 -6.14 0.67 8.99
CA PHE A 56 -5.77 0.65 7.57
C PHE A 56 -5.19 -0.69 7.12
N GLY A 57 -4.56 -1.45 8.01
CA GLY A 57 -4.10 -2.80 7.71
C GLY A 57 -5.23 -3.73 7.23
N PHE A 58 -6.44 -3.62 7.78
CA PHE A 58 -7.61 -4.37 7.31
C PHE A 58 -8.05 -3.92 5.91
N LEU A 59 -8.03 -2.61 5.64
CA LEU A 59 -8.33 -2.11 4.29
C LEU A 59 -7.30 -2.62 3.27
N TYR A 60 -6.02 -2.59 3.65
CA TYR A 60 -4.93 -3.04 2.79
C TYR A 60 -5.05 -4.53 2.40
N VAL A 61 -5.52 -5.40 3.30
CA VAL A 61 -5.77 -6.81 2.97
C VAL A 61 -6.78 -6.94 1.83
N SER A 62 -7.84 -6.12 1.83
CA SER A 62 -8.84 -6.11 0.76
C SER A 62 -8.24 -5.66 -0.58
N VAL A 63 -7.47 -4.56 -0.58
CA VAL A 63 -6.77 -4.05 -1.77
C VAL A 63 -5.78 -5.09 -2.32
N ASN A 64 -4.99 -5.69 -1.44
CA ASN A 64 -4.02 -6.71 -1.81
C ASN A 64 -4.69 -7.94 -2.44
N SER A 65 -5.88 -8.31 -2.00
CA SER A 65 -6.65 -9.41 -2.59
C SER A 65 -6.97 -9.17 -4.06
N PHE A 66 -7.35 -7.94 -4.44
CA PHE A 66 -7.57 -7.58 -5.85
C PHE A 66 -6.26 -7.57 -6.65
N THR A 67 -5.17 -7.11 -6.06
CA THR A 67 -3.84 -7.16 -6.69
C THR A 67 -3.40 -8.60 -6.96
N GLN A 68 -3.57 -9.51 -6.01
CA GLN A 68 -3.27 -10.93 -6.17
C GLN A 68 -4.16 -11.60 -7.24
N ALA A 69 -5.46 -11.27 -7.25
CA ALA A 69 -6.39 -11.74 -8.28
C ALA A 69 -5.95 -11.24 -9.67
N CYS A 70 -5.68 -9.94 -9.80
CA CYS A 70 -5.22 -9.33 -11.05
C CYS A 70 -3.93 -10.01 -11.54
N MET A 71 -2.93 -10.20 -10.67
CA MET A 71 -1.68 -10.88 -11.00
C MET A 71 -1.93 -12.32 -11.47
N SER A 72 -2.78 -13.09 -10.79
CA SER A 72 -3.08 -14.47 -11.11
C SER A 72 -3.79 -14.61 -12.46
N PHE A 73 -4.86 -13.84 -12.68
CA PHE A 73 -5.60 -13.88 -13.95
C PHE A 73 -4.78 -13.32 -15.11
N THR A 74 -3.96 -12.29 -14.88
CA THR A 74 -3.05 -11.75 -15.90
C THR A 74 -2.03 -12.81 -16.32
N SER A 75 -1.40 -13.53 -15.38
CA SER A 75 -0.41 -14.55 -15.69
C SER A 75 -1.00 -15.71 -16.50
N GLN A 76 -2.22 -16.16 -16.16
CA GLN A 76 -2.92 -17.22 -16.91
C GLN A 76 -3.24 -16.80 -18.34
N ASN A 77 -3.77 -15.58 -18.52
CA ASN A 77 -4.12 -15.09 -19.86
C ASN A 77 -2.91 -14.73 -20.70
N TYR A 78 -1.82 -14.28 -20.07
CA TYR A 78 -0.54 -14.02 -20.73
C TYR A 78 0.07 -15.31 -21.28
N GLY A 79 0.08 -16.39 -20.49
CA GLY A 79 0.60 -17.70 -20.92
C GLY A 79 -0.12 -18.28 -22.15
N VAL A 80 -1.41 -17.99 -22.33
CA VAL A 80 -2.21 -18.40 -23.50
C VAL A 80 -2.38 -17.29 -24.55
N LYS A 81 -1.61 -16.20 -24.45
CA LYS A 81 -1.57 -15.06 -25.40
C LYS A 81 -2.93 -14.36 -25.61
N LYS A 82 -3.81 -14.35 -24.61
CA LYS A 82 -5.13 -13.69 -24.67
C LYS A 82 -5.05 -12.25 -24.13
N LEU A 83 -4.32 -11.37 -24.83
CA LEU A 83 -4.03 -10.00 -24.37
C LEU A 83 -5.29 -9.17 -24.09
N LYS A 84 -6.31 -9.23 -24.96
CA LYS A 84 -7.58 -8.51 -24.74
C LYS A 84 -8.32 -8.90 -23.45
N ARG A 85 -8.09 -10.14 -22.95
CA ARG A 85 -8.64 -10.56 -21.66
C ARG A 85 -7.85 -10.01 -20.50
N MET A 86 -6.55 -9.83 -20.65
CA MET A 86 -5.71 -9.20 -19.63
C MET A 86 -6.14 -7.76 -19.39
N ASP A 87 -6.38 -6.98 -20.48
CA ASP A 87 -6.85 -5.59 -20.35
C ASP A 87 -8.18 -5.53 -19.60
N ARG A 88 -9.11 -6.45 -19.93
CA ARG A 88 -10.40 -6.52 -19.22
C ARG A 88 -10.23 -6.89 -17.75
N VAL A 89 -9.41 -7.88 -17.43
CA VAL A 89 -9.11 -8.25 -16.03
C VAL A 89 -8.54 -7.07 -15.25
N LEU A 90 -7.61 -6.32 -15.85
CA LEU A 90 -7.03 -5.14 -15.20
C LEU A 90 -8.12 -4.10 -14.91
N ILE A 91 -8.96 -3.77 -15.90
CA ILE A 91 -10.05 -2.79 -15.74
C ILE A 91 -11.05 -3.26 -14.69
N ASP A 92 -11.48 -4.51 -14.74
CA ASP A 92 -12.44 -5.06 -13.77
C ASP A 92 -11.87 -5.02 -12.34
N CYS A 93 -10.59 -5.38 -12.16
CA CYS A 93 -9.91 -5.28 -10.87
C CYS A 93 -9.74 -3.83 -10.41
N MET A 94 -9.49 -2.88 -11.32
CA MET A 94 -9.42 -1.44 -10.99
C MET A 94 -10.77 -0.93 -10.49
N ILE A 95 -11.85 -1.22 -11.20
CA ILE A 95 -13.21 -0.79 -10.82
C ILE A 95 -13.58 -1.38 -9.46
N LEU A 96 -13.40 -2.69 -9.28
CA LEU A 96 -13.72 -3.36 -8.02
C LEU A 96 -12.87 -2.85 -6.86
N SER A 97 -11.57 -2.65 -7.07
CA SER A 97 -10.67 -2.10 -6.05
C SER A 97 -11.10 -0.69 -5.64
N VAL A 98 -11.40 0.19 -6.59
CA VAL A 98 -11.87 1.55 -6.29
C VAL A 98 -13.20 1.53 -5.54
N VAL A 99 -14.19 0.76 -6.01
CA VAL A 99 -15.52 0.68 -5.36
C VAL A 99 -15.39 0.16 -3.93
N VAL A 100 -14.69 -0.96 -3.74
CA VAL A 100 -14.52 -1.56 -2.40
C VAL A 100 -13.71 -0.64 -1.48
N THR A 101 -12.66 -0.01 -1.99
CA THR A 101 -11.84 0.91 -1.18
C THR A 101 -12.62 2.17 -0.78
N LEU A 102 -13.46 2.70 -1.66
CA LEU A 102 -14.32 3.84 -1.32
C LEU A 102 -15.37 3.46 -0.27
N ILE A 103 -16.00 2.28 -0.39
CA ILE A 103 -16.98 1.81 0.59
C ILE A 103 -16.31 1.60 1.94
N LEU A 104 -15.22 0.83 1.99
CA LEU A 104 -14.50 0.55 3.23
C LEU A 104 -13.89 1.81 3.84
N GLY A 105 -13.26 2.65 3.02
CA GLY A 105 -12.70 3.91 3.47
C GLY A 105 -13.75 4.84 4.06
N SER A 106 -14.89 5.01 3.37
CA SER A 106 -16.02 5.79 3.90
C SER A 106 -16.54 5.22 5.22
N SER A 107 -16.64 3.89 5.33
CA SER A 107 -17.04 3.22 6.57
C SER A 107 -16.05 3.50 7.71
N VAL A 108 -14.74 3.42 7.44
CA VAL A 108 -13.70 3.73 8.44
C VAL A 108 -13.75 5.20 8.85
N TYR A 109 -14.06 6.12 7.95
CA TYR A 109 -14.20 7.53 8.29
C TYR A 109 -15.44 7.80 9.15
N ILE A 110 -16.60 7.22 8.81
CA ILE A 110 -17.87 7.40 9.52
C ILE A 110 -17.81 6.78 10.90
N PHE A 111 -17.32 5.55 11.02
CA PHE A 111 -17.19 4.82 12.29
C PHE A 111 -15.82 4.99 12.94
N GLY A 112 -15.05 6.00 12.49
CA GLY A 112 -13.68 6.24 12.95
C GLY A 112 -13.53 6.42 14.47
N PRO A 113 -14.35 7.26 15.11
CA PRO A 113 -14.27 7.43 16.57
C PRO A 113 -14.47 6.11 17.31
N GLU A 114 -15.48 5.32 16.95
CA GLU A 114 -15.79 4.02 17.58
C GLU A 114 -14.66 3.01 17.36
N LEU A 115 -14.10 2.97 16.14
CA LEU A 115 -12.97 2.10 15.81
C LEU A 115 -11.72 2.48 16.60
N LEU A 116 -11.44 3.76 16.76
CA LEU A 116 -10.31 4.25 17.54
C LEU A 116 -10.51 4.04 19.05
N HIS A 117 -11.76 4.09 19.54
CA HIS A 117 -12.08 3.78 20.93
C HIS A 117 -11.71 2.33 21.32
N ILE A 118 -11.65 1.38 20.38
CA ILE A 118 -11.18 0.02 20.63
C ILE A 118 -9.71 0.03 21.08
N TYR A 119 -8.92 1.00 20.61
CA TYR A 119 -7.48 1.10 20.90
C TYR A 119 -7.16 2.04 22.04
N SER A 120 -7.92 3.12 22.24
CA SER A 120 -7.66 4.09 23.29
C SER A 120 -8.92 4.88 23.66
N ASN A 121 -9.10 5.13 24.97
CA ASN A 121 -10.15 6.02 25.48
C ASN A 121 -9.71 7.48 25.61
N GLN A 122 -8.46 7.82 25.28
CA GLN A 122 -7.94 9.18 25.38
C GLN A 122 -8.41 10.02 24.19
N ALA A 123 -9.10 11.13 24.47
CA ALA A 123 -9.66 12.02 23.46
C ALA A 123 -8.60 12.55 22.47
N ASP A 124 -7.39 12.85 22.96
CA ASP A 124 -6.30 13.33 22.11
C ASP A 124 -5.80 12.27 21.13
N VAL A 125 -5.72 10.99 21.54
CA VAL A 125 -5.34 9.87 20.67
C VAL A 125 -6.37 9.71 19.54
N ILE A 126 -7.67 9.78 19.89
CA ILE A 126 -8.77 9.68 18.91
C ILE A 126 -8.73 10.87 17.95
N LYS A 127 -8.48 12.08 18.45
CA LYS A 127 -8.35 13.28 17.62
C LYS A 127 -7.24 13.13 16.59
N TYR A 128 -6.04 12.70 16.98
CA TYR A 128 -4.95 12.44 16.04
C TYR A 128 -5.27 11.31 15.06
N GLY A 129 -5.91 10.25 15.51
CA GLY A 129 -6.36 9.16 14.65
C GLY A 129 -7.36 9.63 13.59
N MET A 130 -8.33 10.45 13.95
CA MET A 130 -9.32 11.04 13.05
C MET A 130 -8.68 12.02 12.05
N GLU A 131 -7.68 12.79 12.49
CA GLU A 131 -6.91 13.65 11.59
C GLU A 131 -6.23 12.80 10.50
N ILE A 132 -5.60 11.68 10.86
CA ILE A 132 -5.00 10.74 9.89
C ILE A 132 -6.06 10.17 8.94
N PHE A 133 -7.22 9.76 9.46
CA PHE A 133 -8.31 9.24 8.63
C PHE A 133 -8.80 10.26 7.61
N SER A 134 -8.91 11.53 7.98
CA SER A 134 -9.39 12.59 7.07
C SER A 134 -8.48 12.76 5.84
N TYR A 135 -7.17 12.66 6.00
CA TYR A 135 -6.22 12.77 4.88
C TYR A 135 -6.08 11.46 4.10
N THR A 136 -5.99 10.33 4.80
CA THR A 136 -5.65 9.05 4.17
C THR A 136 -6.84 8.40 3.50
N THR A 137 -8.05 8.47 4.07
CA THR A 137 -9.23 7.80 3.50
C THR A 137 -9.57 8.29 2.10
N VAL A 138 -9.47 9.61 1.86
CA VAL A 138 -9.78 10.21 0.55
C VAL A 138 -8.79 9.76 -0.54
N THR A 139 -7.53 9.54 -0.17
CA THR A 139 -6.46 9.17 -1.11
C THR A 139 -6.22 7.67 -1.21
N TYR A 140 -6.84 6.87 -0.33
CA TYR A 140 -6.56 5.44 -0.22
C TYR A 140 -6.91 4.62 -1.48
N PHE A 141 -7.91 5.05 -2.27
CA PHE A 141 -8.22 4.41 -3.54
C PHE A 141 -7.07 4.52 -4.56
N LEU A 142 -6.26 5.59 -4.49
CA LEU A 142 -5.07 5.74 -5.32
C LEU A 142 -4.02 4.68 -4.99
N CYS A 143 -3.85 4.34 -3.70
CA CYS A 143 -2.95 3.25 -3.29
C CYS A 143 -3.38 1.92 -3.93
N GLY A 144 -4.70 1.65 -3.97
CA GLY A 144 -5.22 0.46 -4.63
C GLY A 144 -4.88 0.40 -6.12
N LEU A 145 -5.02 1.51 -6.83
CA LEU A 145 -4.63 1.61 -8.23
C LEU A 145 -3.13 1.46 -8.43
N MET A 146 -2.31 2.08 -7.56
CA MET A 146 -0.85 1.98 -7.62
C MET A 146 -0.34 0.55 -7.42
N ASP A 147 -1.02 -0.28 -6.64
CA ASP A 147 -0.64 -1.68 -6.41
C ASP A 147 -1.08 -2.61 -7.55
N LEU A 148 -2.18 -2.30 -8.24
CA LEU A 148 -2.71 -3.13 -9.33
C LEU A 148 -1.79 -3.19 -10.54
N PHE A 149 -1.19 -2.05 -10.96
CA PHE A 149 -0.28 -2.01 -12.11
C PHE A 149 0.98 -2.86 -11.89
N PRO A 150 1.70 -2.74 -10.77
CA PRO A 150 2.77 -3.67 -10.44
C PRO A 150 2.32 -5.13 -10.38
N GLY A 151 1.13 -5.40 -9.86
CA GLY A 151 0.55 -6.74 -9.83
C GLY A 151 0.37 -7.33 -11.22
N ALA A 152 -0.22 -6.58 -12.14
CA ALA A 152 -0.37 -6.99 -13.55
C ALA A 152 0.98 -7.23 -14.24
N LEU A 153 1.95 -6.33 -14.07
CA LEU A 153 3.31 -6.47 -14.63
C LEU A 153 4.03 -7.73 -14.08
N ARG A 154 3.90 -7.98 -12.78
CA ARG A 154 4.44 -9.21 -12.17
C ARG A 154 3.75 -10.46 -12.71
N GLY A 155 2.45 -10.40 -12.96
CA GLY A 155 1.71 -11.48 -13.61
C GLY A 155 2.21 -11.83 -15.01
N MET A 156 2.81 -10.88 -15.73
CA MET A 156 3.48 -11.07 -17.01
C MET A 156 4.96 -11.48 -16.87
N GLY A 157 5.50 -11.55 -15.65
CA GLY A 157 6.90 -11.87 -15.38
C GLY A 157 7.83 -10.64 -15.26
N TYR A 158 7.30 -9.41 -15.42
CA TYR A 158 8.10 -8.18 -15.31
C TYR A 158 8.04 -7.65 -13.88
N SER A 159 9.01 -8.00 -13.04
CA SER A 159 9.06 -7.56 -11.64
C SER A 159 10.04 -6.41 -11.39
N THR A 160 11.07 -6.30 -12.22
CA THR A 160 12.13 -5.27 -12.06
C THR A 160 11.61 -3.86 -12.37
N VAL A 161 10.76 -3.72 -13.40
CA VAL A 161 10.21 -2.41 -13.80
C VAL A 161 9.35 -1.81 -12.69
N PRO A 162 8.33 -2.50 -12.15
CA PRO A 162 7.54 -1.96 -11.04
C PRO A 162 8.38 -1.73 -9.77
N MET A 163 9.40 -2.55 -9.50
CA MET A 163 10.32 -2.31 -8.39
C MET A 163 11.01 -0.94 -8.52
N ILE A 164 11.62 -0.65 -9.66
CA ILE A 164 12.35 0.61 -9.90
C ILE A 164 11.39 1.80 -9.82
N LEU A 165 10.22 1.71 -10.48
CA LEU A 165 9.22 2.78 -10.46
C LEU A 165 8.69 3.06 -9.06
N SER A 166 8.41 2.02 -8.26
CA SER A 166 7.95 2.20 -6.87
C SER A 166 9.04 2.76 -5.96
N ILE A 167 10.29 2.33 -6.12
CA ILE A 167 11.40 2.88 -5.32
C ILE A 167 11.60 4.37 -5.62
N ILE A 168 11.63 4.75 -6.89
CA ILE A 168 11.82 6.16 -7.28
C ILE A 168 10.58 6.99 -6.92
N GLY A 169 9.38 6.53 -7.28
CA GLY A 169 8.13 7.27 -7.09
C GLY A 169 7.75 7.36 -5.61
N THR A 170 7.61 6.23 -4.94
CA THR A 170 7.10 6.23 -3.55
C THR A 170 8.19 6.60 -2.55
N VAL A 171 9.35 5.93 -2.62
CA VAL A 171 10.40 6.12 -1.61
C VAL A 171 11.19 7.41 -1.89
N GLY A 172 11.52 7.70 -3.14
CA GLY A 172 12.25 8.90 -3.53
C GLY A 172 11.48 10.18 -3.17
N VAL A 173 10.19 10.24 -3.55
CA VAL A 173 9.32 11.38 -3.21
C VAL A 173 9.17 11.52 -1.69
N ARG A 174 8.98 10.42 -0.97
CA ARG A 174 8.84 10.45 0.49
C ARG A 174 10.10 10.93 1.20
N ILE A 175 11.29 10.52 0.75
CA ILE A 175 12.55 11.00 1.31
C ILE A 175 12.69 12.50 1.10
N ILE A 176 12.44 12.98 -0.13
CA ILE A 176 12.48 14.42 -0.44
C ILE A 176 11.47 15.17 0.44
N TRP A 177 10.28 14.61 0.65
CA TRP A 177 9.25 15.22 1.48
C TRP A 177 9.67 15.31 2.95
N ILE A 178 10.14 14.20 3.54
CA ILE A 178 10.52 14.14 4.96
C ILE A 178 11.74 15.02 5.26
N TYR A 179 12.76 15.01 4.41
CA TYR A 179 13.99 15.74 4.67
C TYR A 179 14.04 17.15 4.07
N GLY A 180 13.31 17.41 2.98
CA GLY A 180 13.30 18.69 2.30
C GLY A 180 12.17 19.62 2.75
N LEU A 181 10.93 19.14 2.75
CA LEU A 181 9.75 19.97 2.97
C LEU A 181 9.22 19.91 4.40
N PHE A 182 9.22 18.74 5.04
CA PHE A 182 8.71 18.58 6.40
C PHE A 182 9.41 19.45 7.46
N PRO A 183 10.73 19.72 7.42
CA PRO A 183 11.37 20.58 8.38
C PRO A 183 10.87 22.03 8.36
N THR A 184 10.33 22.49 7.21
CA THR A 184 9.80 23.86 7.04
C THR A 184 8.36 24.00 7.53
N HIS A 185 7.57 22.90 7.50
CA HIS A 185 6.17 22.87 7.92
C HIS A 185 5.90 21.66 8.82
N ARG A 186 6.27 21.78 10.09
CA ARG A 186 6.09 20.71 11.09
C ARG A 186 4.62 20.60 11.52
N SER A 187 3.79 19.93 10.70
CA SER A 187 2.45 19.52 11.08
C SER A 187 2.21 18.05 10.72
N LEU A 188 1.42 17.34 11.53
CA LEU A 188 1.08 15.94 11.26
C LEU A 188 0.31 15.80 9.95
N GLY A 189 -0.67 16.67 9.67
CA GLY A 189 -1.40 16.66 8.42
C GLY A 189 -0.48 16.79 7.19
N PHE A 190 0.53 17.67 7.25
CA PHE A 190 1.51 17.81 6.17
C PHE A 190 2.39 16.58 6.00
N LEU A 191 2.72 15.88 7.10
CA LEU A 191 3.46 14.62 7.03
C LEU A 191 2.64 13.52 6.33
N PHE A 192 1.32 13.46 6.61
CA PHE A 192 0.44 12.41 6.06
C PHE A 192 0.06 12.61 4.60
N ILE A 193 0.25 13.79 4.01
CA ILE A 193 0.12 14.00 2.56
C ILE A 193 1.15 13.16 1.77
N SER A 194 2.28 12.80 2.39
CA SER A 194 3.29 11.92 1.77
C SER A 194 2.97 10.42 1.87
N TYR A 195 1.86 10.06 2.51
CA TYR A 195 1.55 8.66 2.83
C TYR A 195 1.05 7.84 1.62
N PRO A 196 0.20 8.35 0.69
CA PRO A 196 -0.21 7.60 -0.48
C PRO A 196 0.89 7.42 -1.51
#